data_14a8629e3c96b72fbeb4efd37dea297d
#
_entry.id   14a8629e3c96b72fbeb4efd37dea297d
#
_cell.length_a   1.000
_cell.length_b   1.000
_cell.length_c   1.000
_cell.angle_alpha   90.00
_cell.angle_beta   90.00
_cell.angle_gamma   90.00
#
_symmetry.space_group_name_H-M   'P 1'
#
loop_
_entity.id
_entity.type
_entity.pdbx_description
1 polymer ?
#
loop_
_entity_poly.entity_id
_entity_poly.type
_entity_poly.pdbx_seq_one_letter_code
_entity_poly.pdbx_strand_id
1 'polypeptide(L)'
;MEMYNFMINEGKGPVSEKFIALNIHDFDAASTFIAGLSYKRNQDKNNILCVFEDKGGTCSTKHAVLRKLALENGQDSVKLMLGIFKMDSKYAPSIKKTLDQYRLAYIPEAHNYLKIGNHYYDFTKPGSGYNDFKSNLLSETEIEHDQITLEKITFHREFLRNWLDNERIGYNLEEIWSVREKCIEDLQKPTKEEPETNFSPVCFQNSPEVRDEYK
;
A
#
# COMPACT_ATOMS: atom_id res chain seq x y z
N MET A 1 -1.08 7.49 -21.65
CA MET A 1 0.19 7.95 -21.04
C MET A 1 0.91 6.69 -20.61
N GLU A 2 2.10 6.42 -21.14
CA GLU A 2 2.87 5.25 -20.72
C GLU A 2 3.21 5.41 -19.23
N MET A 3 3.01 4.32 -18.47
CA MET A 3 3.45 4.26 -17.08
C MET A 3 4.98 4.28 -17.05
N TYR A 4 5.56 4.94 -16.05
CA TYR A 4 7.00 4.91 -15.83
C TYR A 4 7.47 3.46 -15.63
N ASN A 5 8.45 3.03 -16.40
CA ASN A 5 8.96 1.66 -16.35
C ASN A 5 10.50 1.63 -16.43
N PHE A 6 11.10 0.59 -15.87
CA PHE A 6 12.52 0.28 -15.97
C PHE A 6 12.75 -1.23 -15.79
N MET A 7 13.85 -1.74 -16.33
CA MET A 7 14.23 -3.15 -16.20
C MET A 7 14.83 -3.42 -14.82
N ILE A 8 14.44 -4.54 -14.21
CA ILE A 8 15.00 -5.06 -12.97
C ILE A 8 16.23 -5.90 -13.31
N ASN A 9 17.38 -5.56 -12.74
CA ASN A 9 18.65 -6.21 -13.03
C ASN A 9 19.08 -7.13 -11.89
N GLU A 10 19.74 -8.23 -12.26
CA GLU A 10 20.37 -9.16 -11.32
C GLU A 10 21.52 -8.51 -10.52
N GLY A 11 21.77 -9.00 -9.31
CA GLY A 11 22.87 -8.52 -8.45
C GLY A 11 22.67 -7.13 -7.86
N LYS A 12 21.46 -6.55 -7.95
CA LYS A 12 21.18 -5.18 -7.48
C LYS A 12 20.70 -5.11 -6.03
N GLY A 13 20.16 -6.19 -5.51
CA GLY A 13 19.73 -6.27 -4.12
C GLY A 13 18.63 -7.30 -3.88
N PRO A 14 18.27 -7.53 -2.61
CA PRO A 14 17.37 -8.61 -2.24
C PRO A 14 15.95 -8.47 -2.81
N VAL A 15 15.47 -7.25 -3.05
CA VAL A 15 14.14 -7.04 -3.64
C VAL A 15 14.18 -7.35 -5.13
N SER A 16 15.21 -6.91 -5.85
CA SER A 16 15.43 -7.23 -7.27
C SER A 16 15.51 -8.74 -7.48
N GLU A 17 16.34 -9.43 -6.70
CA GLU A 17 16.49 -10.90 -6.77
C GLU A 17 15.15 -11.61 -6.52
N LYS A 18 14.33 -11.09 -5.58
CA LYS A 18 13.03 -11.67 -5.30
C LYS A 18 12.06 -11.56 -6.46
N PHE A 19 12.03 -10.43 -7.16
CA PHE A 19 11.20 -10.27 -8.36
C PHE A 19 11.69 -11.13 -9.53
N ILE A 20 13.01 -11.18 -9.76
CA ILE A 20 13.60 -12.03 -10.81
C ILE A 20 13.26 -13.50 -10.55
N ALA A 21 13.36 -13.99 -9.31
CA ALA A 21 12.98 -15.34 -8.92
C ALA A 21 11.48 -15.64 -9.16
N LEU A 22 10.63 -14.61 -9.25
CA LEU A 22 9.22 -14.71 -9.63
C LEU A 22 8.99 -14.52 -11.13
N ASN A 23 10.06 -14.47 -11.95
CA ASN A 23 10.02 -14.18 -13.38
C ASN A 23 9.38 -12.82 -13.71
N ILE A 24 9.63 -11.82 -12.85
CA ILE A 24 9.18 -10.41 -13.00
C ILE A 24 10.43 -9.58 -13.28
N HIS A 25 10.51 -8.95 -14.46
CA HIS A 25 11.74 -8.33 -14.96
C HIS A 25 11.64 -6.81 -15.17
N ASP A 26 10.50 -6.19 -14.89
CA ASP A 26 10.32 -4.75 -15.00
C ASP A 26 9.42 -4.17 -13.91
N PHE A 27 9.48 -2.85 -13.73
CA PHE A 27 8.77 -2.16 -12.65
C PHE A 27 7.25 -2.17 -12.81
N ASP A 28 6.75 -2.14 -14.03
CA ASP A 28 5.30 -2.18 -14.32
C ASP A 28 4.71 -3.52 -13.85
N ALA A 29 5.33 -4.63 -14.27
CA ALA A 29 4.94 -5.97 -13.82
C ALA A 29 5.09 -6.12 -12.30
N ALA A 30 6.17 -5.58 -11.69
CA ALA A 30 6.39 -5.61 -10.25
C ALA A 30 5.31 -4.84 -9.49
N SER A 31 4.96 -3.65 -9.94
CA SER A 31 3.94 -2.82 -9.32
C SER A 31 2.55 -3.45 -9.43
N THR A 32 2.23 -4.05 -10.57
CA THR A 32 0.99 -4.82 -10.79
C THR A 32 0.91 -6.04 -9.86
N PHE A 33 2.01 -6.79 -9.74
CA PHE A 33 2.10 -7.92 -8.80
C PHE A 33 1.86 -7.47 -7.36
N ILE A 34 2.54 -6.41 -6.90
CA ILE A 34 2.38 -5.87 -5.55
C ILE A 34 0.96 -5.36 -5.30
N ALA A 35 0.36 -4.66 -6.25
CA ALA A 35 -1.04 -4.23 -6.14
C ALA A 35 -1.99 -5.42 -5.99
N GLY A 36 -1.74 -6.52 -6.70
CA GLY A 36 -2.55 -7.75 -6.65
C GLY A 36 -2.45 -8.53 -5.35
N LEU A 37 -1.44 -8.31 -4.51
CA LEU A 37 -1.34 -8.95 -3.21
C LEU A 37 -2.46 -8.51 -2.27
N SER A 38 -2.91 -9.42 -1.38
CA SER A 38 -3.96 -9.11 -0.40
C SER A 38 -3.59 -7.94 0.51
N TYR A 39 -4.59 -7.12 0.89
CA TYR A 39 -4.40 -6.05 1.87
C TYR A 39 -4.47 -6.62 3.28
N LYS A 40 -3.34 -6.64 3.99
CA LYS A 40 -3.26 -7.12 5.38
C LYS A 40 -2.04 -6.55 6.10
N ARG A 41 -2.07 -6.58 7.43
CA ARG A 41 -0.91 -6.22 8.26
C ARG A 41 0.17 -7.30 8.14
N ASN A 42 1.43 -6.87 8.03
CA ASN A 42 2.58 -7.74 8.01
C ASN A 42 3.04 -8.07 9.43
N GLN A 43 3.64 -9.26 9.60
CA GLN A 43 4.17 -9.73 10.89
C GLN A 43 5.39 -8.89 11.30
N ASP A 44 6.33 -8.69 10.38
CA ASP A 44 7.51 -7.84 10.60
C ASP A 44 7.64 -6.81 9.47
N LYS A 45 7.29 -5.56 9.77
CA LYS A 45 7.40 -4.45 8.80
C LYS A 45 8.83 -3.95 8.60
N ASN A 46 9.77 -4.34 9.45
CA ASN A 46 11.18 -3.99 9.28
C ASN A 46 11.86 -4.90 8.25
N ASN A 47 11.29 -6.08 7.99
CA ASN A 47 11.70 -6.93 6.88
C ASN A 47 11.14 -6.40 5.57
N ILE A 48 11.98 -5.85 4.70
CA ILE A 48 11.58 -5.30 3.40
C ILE A 48 10.92 -6.35 2.47
N LEU A 49 11.18 -7.63 2.69
CA LEU A 49 10.61 -8.75 1.93
C LEU A 49 9.29 -9.27 2.51
N CYS A 50 8.79 -8.70 3.60
CA CYS A 50 7.60 -9.19 4.32
C CYS A 50 6.36 -9.35 3.42
N VAL A 51 6.20 -8.51 2.39
CA VAL A 51 5.05 -8.60 1.47
C VAL A 51 5.03 -9.91 0.67
N PHE A 52 6.19 -10.47 0.37
CA PHE A 52 6.33 -11.76 -0.33
C PHE A 52 6.10 -12.93 0.63
N GLU A 53 6.67 -12.88 1.81
CA GLU A 53 6.58 -13.92 2.84
C GLU A 53 5.13 -14.06 3.32
N ASP A 54 4.50 -12.94 3.65
CA ASP A 54 3.11 -12.89 4.09
C ASP A 54 2.10 -13.00 2.94
N LYS A 55 2.52 -12.94 1.68
CA LYS A 55 1.65 -12.86 0.48
C LYS A 55 0.61 -11.75 0.61
N GLY A 56 1.05 -10.59 1.07
CA GLY A 56 0.17 -9.44 1.31
C GLY A 56 0.88 -8.32 2.03
N GLY A 57 0.22 -7.15 2.10
CA GLY A 57 0.79 -5.99 2.78
C GLY A 57 -0.19 -4.84 2.88
N THR A 58 0.19 -3.83 3.66
CA THR A 58 -0.50 -2.54 3.75
C THR A 58 0.03 -1.57 2.69
N CYS A 59 -0.58 -0.39 2.55
CA CYS A 59 -0.03 0.67 1.70
C CYS A 59 1.45 0.95 2.02
N SER A 60 1.84 0.90 3.30
CA SER A 60 3.22 1.16 3.71
C SER A 60 4.22 0.15 3.16
N THR A 61 3.99 -1.13 3.42
CA THR A 61 4.93 -2.19 3.03
C THR A 61 4.95 -2.44 1.52
N LYS A 62 3.80 -2.31 0.86
CA LYS A 62 3.69 -2.42 -0.60
C LYS A 62 4.46 -1.32 -1.33
N HIS A 63 4.31 -0.06 -0.90
CA HIS A 63 5.04 1.04 -1.54
C HIS A 63 6.50 1.13 -1.10
N ALA A 64 6.84 0.71 0.13
CA ALA A 64 8.23 0.65 0.59
C ALA A 64 9.05 -0.36 -0.23
N VAL A 65 8.52 -1.55 -0.51
CA VAL A 65 9.22 -2.55 -1.33
C VAL A 65 9.43 -2.08 -2.77
N LEU A 66 8.46 -1.35 -3.36
CA LEU A 66 8.60 -0.76 -4.69
C LEU A 66 9.61 0.39 -4.71
N ARG A 67 9.65 1.24 -3.66
CA ARG A 67 10.71 2.26 -3.48
C ARG A 67 12.07 1.60 -3.37
N LYS A 68 12.20 0.53 -2.57
CA LYS A 68 13.47 -0.21 -2.44
C LYS A 68 13.91 -0.84 -3.75
N LEU A 69 13.00 -1.46 -4.50
CA LEU A 69 13.26 -1.97 -5.84
C LEU A 69 13.85 -0.89 -6.76
N ALA A 70 13.23 0.29 -6.75
CA ALA A 70 13.68 1.42 -7.55
C ALA A 70 15.11 1.86 -7.16
N LEU A 71 15.38 1.99 -5.86
CA LEU A 71 16.73 2.32 -5.35
C LEU A 71 17.78 1.29 -5.74
N GLU A 72 17.48 0.01 -5.63
CA GLU A 72 18.38 -1.07 -6.04
C GLU A 72 18.76 -0.96 -7.53
N ASN A 73 17.87 -0.45 -8.37
CA ASN A 73 18.07 -0.28 -9.80
C ASN A 73 18.48 1.16 -10.22
N GLY A 74 18.89 2.00 -9.25
CA GLY A 74 19.38 3.36 -9.53
C GLY A 74 18.31 4.35 -9.97
N GLN A 75 17.04 4.08 -9.62
CA GLN A 75 15.88 4.90 -9.98
C GLN A 75 15.47 5.83 -8.83
N ASP A 76 16.33 6.80 -8.50
CA ASP A 76 16.14 7.74 -7.39
C ASP A 76 14.92 8.66 -7.54
N SER A 77 14.41 8.81 -8.77
CA SER A 77 13.21 9.61 -9.07
C SER A 77 11.90 8.99 -8.55
N VAL A 78 11.89 7.71 -8.21
CA VAL A 78 10.73 7.04 -7.61
C VAL A 78 10.72 7.33 -6.11
N LYS A 79 9.91 8.25 -5.65
CA LYS A 79 9.85 8.72 -4.26
C LYS A 79 8.73 8.04 -3.49
N LEU A 80 8.99 7.69 -2.23
CA LEU A 80 7.95 7.21 -1.31
C LEU A 80 7.36 8.39 -0.56
N MET A 81 6.05 8.57 -0.69
CA MET A 81 5.32 9.64 -0.03
C MET A 81 4.54 9.12 1.17
N LEU A 82 4.48 9.94 2.19
CA LEU A 82 3.58 9.80 3.33
C LEU A 82 2.60 10.96 3.31
N GLY A 83 1.34 10.68 2.99
CA GLY A 83 0.26 11.64 3.03
C GLY A 83 -0.63 11.44 4.25
N ILE A 84 -1.12 12.53 4.83
CA ILE A 84 -2.25 12.52 5.75
C ILE A 84 -3.47 13.04 5.01
N PHE A 85 -4.55 12.29 4.99
CA PHE A 85 -5.78 12.68 4.31
C PHE A 85 -7.02 12.52 5.20
N LYS A 86 -8.09 13.25 4.86
CA LYS A 86 -9.41 13.09 5.53
C LYS A 86 -10.02 11.78 5.10
N MET A 87 -9.99 10.78 5.96
CA MET A 87 -10.70 9.52 5.75
C MET A 87 -12.13 9.69 6.27
N ASP A 88 -13.06 9.91 5.37
CA ASP A 88 -14.49 10.13 5.63
C ASP A 88 -15.35 8.98 5.05
N SER A 89 -16.66 9.07 5.26
CA SER A 89 -17.62 8.08 4.77
C SER A 89 -17.84 8.12 3.25
N LYS A 90 -17.36 9.14 2.54
CA LYS A 90 -17.39 9.18 1.07
C LYS A 90 -16.23 8.37 0.50
N TYR A 91 -15.05 8.51 1.12
CA TYR A 91 -13.89 7.71 0.79
C TYR A 91 -14.11 6.21 1.13
N ALA A 92 -14.67 5.95 2.32
CA ALA A 92 -14.87 4.59 2.82
C ALA A 92 -16.23 4.46 3.51
N PRO A 93 -17.29 4.04 2.81
CA PRO A 93 -18.64 3.91 3.40
C PRO A 93 -18.71 3.00 4.63
N SER A 94 -17.84 1.98 4.71
CA SER A 94 -17.77 1.04 5.83
C SER A 94 -17.47 1.68 7.18
N ILE A 95 -16.73 2.82 7.22
CA ILE A 95 -16.37 3.51 8.47
C ILE A 95 -17.45 4.47 8.97
N LYS A 96 -18.52 4.68 8.18
CA LYS A 96 -19.56 5.67 8.50
C LYS A 96 -20.13 5.48 9.91
N LYS A 97 -20.47 4.23 10.27
CA LYS A 97 -21.04 3.92 11.59
C LYS A 97 -20.10 4.31 12.73
N THR A 98 -18.83 4.04 12.58
CA THR A 98 -17.82 4.40 13.57
C THR A 98 -17.67 5.92 13.67
N LEU A 99 -17.57 6.64 12.56
CA LEU A 99 -17.51 8.10 12.57
C LEU A 99 -18.73 8.72 13.23
N ASP A 100 -19.94 8.28 12.89
CA ASP A 100 -21.20 8.76 13.49
C ASP A 100 -21.23 8.52 15.01
N GLN A 101 -20.81 7.34 15.47
CA GLN A 101 -20.74 6.98 16.89
C GLN A 101 -19.86 7.94 17.70
N TYR A 102 -18.73 8.37 17.12
CA TYR A 102 -17.79 9.29 17.77
C TYR A 102 -18.00 10.74 17.36
N ARG A 103 -19.07 11.06 16.62
CA ARG A 103 -19.43 12.42 16.16
C ARG A 103 -18.28 13.09 15.39
N LEU A 104 -17.62 12.35 14.53
CA LEU A 104 -16.53 12.81 13.68
C LEU A 104 -17.01 12.91 12.23
N ALA A 105 -16.68 14.00 11.56
CA ALA A 105 -16.92 14.13 10.12
C ALA A 105 -15.92 13.30 9.30
N TYR A 106 -14.70 13.16 9.80
CA TYR A 106 -13.61 12.38 9.22
C TYR A 106 -12.59 12.06 10.31
N ILE A 107 -11.65 11.18 9.99
CA ILE A 107 -10.45 10.97 10.78
C ILE A 107 -9.21 11.15 9.88
N PRO A 108 -8.18 11.90 10.30
CA PRO A 108 -6.92 11.97 9.56
C PRO A 108 -6.25 10.60 9.52
N GLU A 109 -5.96 10.08 8.32
CA GLU A 109 -5.31 8.78 8.13
C GLU A 109 -4.02 8.92 7.35
N ALA A 110 -3.00 8.15 7.76
CA ALA A 110 -1.68 8.14 7.14
C ALA A 110 -1.60 7.10 6.02
N HIS A 111 -1.37 7.55 4.78
CA HIS A 111 -1.30 6.72 3.60
C HIS A 111 0.05 6.86 2.89
N ASN A 112 0.58 5.74 2.37
CA ASN A 112 1.79 5.74 1.57
C ASN A 112 1.44 5.46 0.10
N TYR A 113 2.16 6.14 -0.79
CA TYR A 113 2.07 6.03 -2.24
C TYR A 113 3.39 6.46 -2.89
N LEU A 114 3.52 6.30 -4.21
CA LEU A 114 4.73 6.73 -4.92
C LEU A 114 4.50 8.02 -5.69
N LYS A 115 5.56 8.84 -5.76
CA LYS A 115 5.68 9.98 -6.66
C LYS A 115 6.83 9.74 -7.61
N ILE A 116 6.59 9.90 -8.91
CA ILE A 116 7.58 9.72 -9.98
C ILE A 116 7.51 10.94 -10.88
N GLY A 117 8.50 11.80 -10.81
CA GLY A 117 8.42 13.13 -11.42
C GLY A 117 7.22 13.93 -10.88
N ASN A 118 6.29 14.29 -11.74
CA ASN A 118 5.06 15.02 -11.38
C ASN A 118 3.82 14.12 -11.27
N HIS A 119 4.00 12.80 -11.31
CA HIS A 119 2.90 11.84 -11.27
C HIS A 119 2.88 11.08 -9.95
N TYR A 120 1.67 10.72 -9.52
CA TYR A 120 1.43 9.99 -8.27
C TYR A 120 0.76 8.65 -8.58
N TYR A 121 1.21 7.59 -7.90
CA TYR A 121 0.78 6.21 -8.12
C TYR A 121 0.45 5.55 -6.80
N ASP A 122 -0.71 4.90 -6.73
CA ASP A 122 -1.12 4.10 -5.59
C ASP A 122 -1.27 2.63 -6.01
N PHE A 123 -0.41 1.78 -5.49
CA PHE A 123 -0.38 0.34 -5.73
C PHE A 123 -0.89 -0.46 -4.51
N THR A 124 -1.77 0.14 -3.72
CA THR A 124 -2.34 -0.50 -2.52
C THR A 124 -3.19 -1.71 -2.90
N LYS A 125 -4.01 -1.58 -3.95
CA LYS A 125 -4.84 -2.65 -4.51
C LYS A 125 -5.08 -2.38 -6.00
N PRO A 126 -5.54 -3.37 -6.79
CA PRO A 126 -5.93 -3.13 -8.17
C PRO A 126 -6.99 -2.03 -8.26
N GLY A 127 -6.77 -1.08 -9.15
CA GLY A 127 -7.67 0.05 -9.37
C GLY A 127 -7.53 1.22 -8.38
N SER A 128 -6.67 1.13 -7.35
CA SER A 128 -6.35 2.29 -6.51
C SER A 128 -5.63 3.37 -7.29
N GLY A 129 -5.87 4.62 -6.94
CA GLY A 129 -5.22 5.76 -7.55
C GLY A 129 -5.15 6.99 -6.64
N TYR A 130 -4.19 7.86 -6.91
CA TYR A 130 -4.03 9.12 -6.17
C TYR A 130 -5.31 9.97 -6.15
N ASN A 131 -6.12 9.89 -7.20
CA ASN A 131 -7.37 10.64 -7.29
C ASN A 131 -8.40 10.22 -6.23
N ASP A 132 -8.29 9.03 -5.65
CA ASP A 132 -9.22 8.52 -4.65
C ASP A 132 -9.17 9.34 -3.35
N PHE A 133 -8.00 9.91 -3.02
CA PHE A 133 -7.78 10.67 -1.78
C PHE A 133 -7.19 12.07 -1.98
N LYS A 134 -6.76 12.43 -3.18
CA LYS A 134 -6.12 13.71 -3.52
C LYS A 134 -6.88 14.94 -3.00
N SER A 135 -8.19 14.98 -3.21
CA SER A 135 -9.04 16.11 -2.77
C SER A 135 -9.15 16.23 -1.25
N ASN A 136 -8.82 15.17 -0.54
CA ASN A 136 -8.89 15.07 0.92
C ASN A 136 -7.50 15.17 1.58
N LEU A 137 -6.43 15.35 0.79
CA LEU A 137 -5.07 15.43 1.32
C LEU A 137 -4.89 16.67 2.20
N LEU A 138 -4.37 16.47 3.41
CA LEU A 138 -4.12 17.50 4.41
C LEU A 138 -2.65 17.88 4.51
N SER A 139 -1.76 16.89 4.34
CA SER A 139 -0.31 17.05 4.44
C SER A 139 0.38 15.96 3.65
N GLU A 140 1.56 16.24 3.15
CA GLU A 140 2.39 15.31 2.38
C GLU A 140 3.87 15.53 2.72
N THR A 141 4.63 14.44 2.88
CA THR A 141 6.08 14.49 3.03
C THR A 141 6.71 13.28 2.33
N GLU A 142 7.95 13.44 1.84
CA GLU A 142 8.77 12.33 1.34
C GLU A 142 9.38 11.60 2.53
N ILE A 143 9.42 10.26 2.47
CA ILE A 143 10.06 9.40 3.45
C ILE A 143 10.89 8.31 2.75
N GLU A 144 11.80 7.68 3.48
CA GLU A 144 12.53 6.53 2.98
C GLU A 144 11.80 5.21 3.27
N HIS A 145 12.19 4.14 2.56
CA HIS A 145 11.53 2.83 2.60
C HIS A 145 11.55 2.16 3.98
N ASP A 146 12.48 2.51 4.85
CA ASP A 146 12.62 2.02 6.23
C ASP A 146 11.90 2.90 7.27
N GLN A 147 11.38 4.07 6.87
CA GLN A 147 10.65 4.99 7.74
C GLN A 147 9.14 4.73 7.82
N ILE A 148 8.69 3.54 7.43
CA ILE A 148 7.27 3.15 7.41
C ILE A 148 6.76 2.61 8.75
N THR A 149 7.59 2.54 9.76
CA THR A 149 7.30 2.00 11.11
C THR A 149 7.18 3.11 12.13
N LEU A 150 8.19 3.30 12.96
CA LEU A 150 8.14 4.26 14.07
C LEU A 150 7.97 5.70 13.61
N GLU A 151 8.71 6.12 12.60
CA GLU A 151 8.67 7.48 12.06
C GLU A 151 7.27 7.81 11.51
N LYS A 152 6.68 6.90 10.73
CA LYS A 152 5.31 7.09 10.24
C LYS A 152 4.31 7.20 11.38
N ILE A 153 4.41 6.35 12.42
CA ILE A 153 3.51 6.37 13.58
C ILE A 153 3.67 7.69 14.33
N THR A 154 4.92 8.12 14.57
CA THR A 154 5.21 9.39 15.25
C THR A 154 4.63 10.57 14.49
N PHE A 155 4.88 10.67 13.19
CA PHE A 155 4.35 11.72 12.31
C PHE A 155 2.81 11.76 12.34
N HIS A 156 2.16 10.59 12.23
CA HIS A 156 0.71 10.50 12.26
C HIS A 156 0.14 10.92 13.63
N ARG A 157 0.75 10.49 14.73
CA ARG A 157 0.31 10.85 16.10
C ARG A 157 0.48 12.34 16.39
N GLU A 158 1.56 12.95 15.92
CA GLU A 158 1.77 14.39 16.02
C GLU A 158 0.72 15.16 15.22
N PHE A 159 0.42 14.71 13.99
CA PHE A 159 -0.64 15.30 13.19
C PHE A 159 -2.00 15.21 13.89
N LEU A 160 -2.36 14.04 14.43
CA LEU A 160 -3.61 13.84 15.17
C LEU A 160 -3.71 14.75 16.39
N ARG A 161 -2.63 14.94 17.17
CA ARG A 161 -2.61 15.86 18.30
C ARG A 161 -2.94 17.28 17.88
N ASN A 162 -2.23 17.77 16.85
CA ASN A 162 -2.46 19.12 16.32
C ASN A 162 -3.88 19.29 15.76
N TRP A 163 -4.41 18.26 15.11
CA TRP A 163 -5.77 18.25 14.58
C TRP A 163 -6.82 18.32 15.70
N LEU A 164 -6.66 17.55 16.79
CA LEU A 164 -7.55 17.60 17.95
C LEU A 164 -7.61 19.01 18.55
N ASP A 165 -6.45 19.65 18.72
CA ASP A 165 -6.34 20.99 19.28
C ASP A 165 -6.98 22.05 18.34
N ASN A 166 -6.66 21.99 17.05
CA ASN A 166 -7.14 22.97 16.05
C ASN A 166 -8.65 22.89 15.83
N GLU A 167 -9.20 21.67 15.77
CA GLU A 167 -10.65 21.44 15.56
C GLU A 167 -11.44 21.43 16.87
N ARG A 168 -10.76 21.62 18.01
CA ARG A 168 -11.35 21.62 19.37
C ARG A 168 -12.15 20.35 19.65
N ILE A 169 -11.61 19.20 19.26
CA ILE A 169 -12.23 17.90 19.46
C ILE A 169 -11.93 17.41 20.87
N GLY A 170 -12.96 17.06 21.63
CA GLY A 170 -12.87 16.72 23.06
C GLY A 170 -12.32 15.31 23.37
N TYR A 171 -11.56 14.70 22.46
CA TYR A 171 -10.86 13.42 22.68
C TYR A 171 -9.39 13.68 22.96
N ASN A 172 -8.77 12.82 23.78
CA ASN A 172 -7.31 12.74 23.86
C ASN A 172 -6.72 11.88 22.73
N LEU A 173 -5.39 11.89 22.60
CA LEU A 173 -4.69 11.21 21.52
C LEU A 173 -4.91 9.68 21.53
N GLU A 174 -4.97 9.06 22.70
CA GLU A 174 -5.16 7.60 22.81
C GLU A 174 -6.59 7.19 22.45
N GLU A 175 -7.55 7.99 22.84
CA GLU A 175 -8.95 7.79 22.47
C GLU A 175 -9.13 7.89 20.95
N ILE A 176 -8.60 8.93 20.32
CA ILE A 176 -8.73 9.10 18.87
C ILE A 176 -7.94 8.05 18.09
N TRP A 177 -6.78 7.62 18.62
CA TRP A 177 -6.03 6.51 18.05
C TRP A 177 -6.85 5.22 18.07
N SER A 178 -7.56 4.95 19.18
CA SER A 178 -8.47 3.80 19.27
C SER A 178 -9.63 3.89 18.28
N VAL A 179 -10.21 5.09 18.08
CA VAL A 179 -11.25 5.31 17.06
C VAL A 179 -10.69 5.04 15.66
N ARG A 180 -9.49 5.53 15.38
CA ARG A 180 -8.78 5.28 14.11
C ARG A 180 -8.59 3.78 13.86
N GLU A 181 -8.15 2.99 14.87
CA GLU A 181 -8.01 1.53 14.75
C GLU A 181 -9.35 0.86 14.41
N LYS A 182 -10.46 1.28 15.03
CA LYS A 182 -11.80 0.78 14.69
C LYS A 182 -12.18 1.08 13.24
N CYS A 183 -11.86 2.26 12.73
CA CYS A 183 -12.07 2.58 11.33
C CYS A 183 -11.26 1.66 10.40
N ILE A 184 -10.00 1.35 10.75
CA ILE A 184 -9.18 0.41 9.99
C ILE A 184 -9.75 -1.02 10.02
N GLU A 185 -10.28 -1.46 11.16
CA GLU A 185 -10.98 -2.73 11.26
C GLU A 185 -12.24 -2.77 10.38
N ASP A 186 -13.01 -1.68 10.34
CA ASP A 186 -14.19 -1.57 9.49
C ASP A 186 -13.84 -1.62 7.99
N LEU A 187 -12.69 -1.08 7.58
CA LEU A 187 -12.19 -1.19 6.20
C LEU A 187 -11.87 -2.63 5.78
N GLN A 188 -11.55 -3.50 6.73
CA GLN A 188 -11.16 -4.89 6.46
C GLN A 188 -12.37 -5.86 6.44
N LYS A 189 -13.54 -5.40 6.90
CA LYS A 189 -14.75 -6.21 6.86
C LYS A 189 -15.24 -6.33 5.42
N PRO A 190 -15.60 -7.53 4.94
CA PRO A 190 -16.17 -7.67 3.61
C PRO A 190 -17.46 -6.84 3.54
N THR A 191 -17.54 -5.98 2.54
CA THR A 191 -18.79 -5.32 2.18
C THR A 191 -19.76 -6.41 1.70
N LYS A 192 -20.99 -6.43 2.21
CA LYS A 192 -22.01 -7.46 1.90
C LYS A 192 -22.42 -7.50 0.41
N GLU A 193 -21.75 -6.78 -0.47
CA GLU A 193 -22.12 -6.56 -1.87
C GLU A 193 -21.06 -6.94 -2.92
N GLU A 194 -19.90 -7.51 -2.54
CA GLU A 194 -19.00 -8.05 -3.55
C GLU A 194 -19.29 -9.55 -3.74
N PRO A 195 -19.75 -9.99 -4.94
CA PRO A 195 -19.76 -11.40 -5.26
C PRO A 195 -18.33 -11.92 -5.21
N GLU A 196 -18.13 -13.06 -4.57
CA GLU A 196 -16.84 -13.77 -4.57
C GLU A 196 -16.36 -13.93 -6.02
N THR A 197 -15.43 -13.09 -6.44
CA THR A 197 -14.70 -13.36 -7.66
C THR A 197 -13.77 -14.54 -7.36
N ASN A 198 -14.24 -15.73 -7.67
CA ASN A 198 -13.45 -16.95 -7.72
C ASN A 198 -12.32 -16.75 -8.76
N PHE A 199 -11.22 -16.17 -8.34
CA PHE A 199 -9.96 -16.30 -9.06
C PHE A 199 -9.45 -17.71 -8.81
N SER A 200 -9.87 -18.65 -9.66
CA SER A 200 -9.18 -19.93 -9.77
C SER A 200 -7.73 -19.63 -10.22
N PRO A 201 -6.74 -20.13 -9.50
CA PRO A 201 -5.36 -20.05 -9.99
C PRO A 201 -5.31 -20.82 -11.29
N VAL A 202 -4.89 -20.16 -12.37
CA VAL A 202 -4.57 -20.83 -13.64
C VAL A 202 -3.42 -21.78 -13.36
N CYS A 203 -3.72 -23.06 -13.22
CA CYS A 203 -2.74 -24.12 -13.25
C CYS A 203 -2.08 -24.11 -14.63
N PHE A 204 -0.84 -23.68 -14.70
CA PHE A 204 0.02 -24.01 -15.84
C PHE A 204 0.21 -25.52 -15.83
N GLN A 205 -0.58 -26.22 -16.63
CA GLN A 205 -0.34 -27.61 -16.93
C GLN A 205 0.85 -27.70 -17.87
N ASN A 206 1.76 -28.58 -17.48
CA ASN A 206 3.01 -28.93 -18.15
C ASN A 206 2.84 -29.21 -19.65
N SER A 207 3.85 -28.79 -20.42
CA SER A 207 4.07 -29.10 -21.81
C SER A 207 4.11 -30.61 -22.06
N PRO A 208 3.70 -31.09 -23.26
CA PRO A 208 3.66 -32.51 -23.55
C PRO A 208 5.07 -33.10 -23.75
N GLU A 209 5.25 -34.29 -23.18
CA GLU A 209 6.39 -35.15 -23.42
C GLU A 209 6.63 -35.35 -24.92
N VAL A 210 7.84 -35.04 -25.36
CA VAL A 210 8.36 -35.47 -26.67
C VAL A 210 8.59 -36.96 -26.59
N ARG A 211 7.77 -37.73 -27.30
CA ARG A 211 8.06 -39.14 -27.56
C ARG A 211 9.15 -39.24 -28.63
N ASP A 212 10.31 -39.72 -28.26
CA ASP A 212 11.29 -40.26 -29.19
C ASP A 212 10.75 -41.55 -29.82
N GLU A 213 10.36 -41.49 -31.07
CA GLU A 213 10.29 -42.65 -31.97
C GLU A 213 11.55 -42.65 -32.83
N TYR A 214 12.51 -43.46 -32.45
CA TYR A 214 13.42 -44.14 -33.38
C TYR A 214 13.80 -45.51 -32.83
N LYS A 215 13.06 -46.48 -33.27
CA LYS A 215 13.26 -47.67 -34.00
C LYS A 215 12.68 -48.91 -33.63
#